data_eb8d04017af963749fdfa037382b5775
#
_entry.id   eb8d04017af963749fdfa037382b5775
#
_cell.length_a   1.000
_cell.length_b   1.000
_cell.length_c   1.000
_cell.angle_alpha   90.00
_cell.angle_beta   90.00
_cell.angle_gamma   90.00
#
_symmetry.space_group_name_H-M   'P 1'
#
loop_
_entity.id
_entity.type
_entity.pdbx_description
1 polymer ?
#
loop_
_entity_poly.entity_id
_entity_poly.type
_entity_poly.pdbx_seq_one_letter_code
_entity_poly.pdbx_strand_id
1 'polypeptide(L)'
;MATSGPQIAKTGKYGDLRRRLVFLLLALVVYRIGAHIPVPGINPDQLRQLFQGQQGGILNLFNMFSGGALSRFTVFALGIMPYISASIIMQLMTYVVPTFEQMKKEGEAGRRKITQLTRYGTLALALFQSFGIAVALETSQGLVVSPGWGFRMTAVVSLTAGTMFLMWLGEQITERGLGNGISILIFAGIAAGLPNAVGGLMELVRTGAMSVIIALFIVALVCLVTYFVVFIERGQRKILVNYARRQVGNKVYGGQSSHLPLKLNMAGVIPPIFASSIILLPATVVGWFSAGDSMRWLKDLAGTLTPGQPIYVMLYAAAIIFFCFFYTGLVFNSRETADNLKKSGAFIPGIRPGDQTARYIDKILMRLTLAGAIYITAVCLLPEFLILRYNVPFYFGGTSLLILVVVTMDFMAQVQNYMMSQQYESLLKKANFKTSPGN
;
A
#
# COMPACT_ATOMS: atom_id res chain seq x y z
N MET A 1 11.99 -48.72 2.55
CA MET A 1 10.88 -48.42 3.47
C MET A 1 10.38 -47.03 3.09
N ALA A 2 9.28 -46.96 2.37
CA ALA A 2 8.67 -45.71 1.92
C ALA A 2 7.69 -45.24 3.00
N THR A 3 7.99 -44.13 3.66
CA THR A 3 7.07 -43.48 4.57
C THR A 3 6.01 -42.73 3.76
N SER A 4 4.83 -43.31 3.68
CA SER A 4 3.61 -42.68 3.17
C SER A 4 3.29 -41.47 4.04
N GLY A 5 3.54 -40.25 3.51
CA GLY A 5 3.05 -39.03 4.11
C GLY A 5 1.52 -39.02 4.16
N PRO A 6 0.90 -38.36 5.15
CA PRO A 6 -0.53 -38.37 5.32
C PRO A 6 -1.23 -37.79 4.08
N GLN A 7 -2.03 -38.62 3.43
CA GLN A 7 -2.96 -38.19 2.40
C GLN A 7 -3.93 -37.18 3.02
N ILE A 8 -3.72 -35.90 2.72
CA ILE A 8 -4.65 -34.84 3.11
C ILE A 8 -5.94 -35.09 2.33
N ALA A 9 -6.95 -35.50 3.08
CA ALA A 9 -8.29 -35.80 2.63
C ALA A 9 -8.82 -34.76 1.64
N LYS A 10 -9.54 -35.24 0.63
CA LYS A 10 -10.28 -34.50 -0.40
C LYS A 10 -10.98 -33.27 0.20
N THR A 11 -10.27 -32.16 0.27
CA THR A 11 -10.86 -30.86 0.59
C THR A 11 -11.75 -30.48 -0.60
N GLY A 12 -13.01 -30.15 -0.30
CA GLY A 12 -14.02 -29.83 -1.31
C GLY A 12 -13.57 -28.71 -2.26
N LYS A 13 -14.35 -28.47 -3.29
CA LYS A 13 -14.14 -27.61 -4.48
C LYS A 13 -13.46 -26.24 -4.22
N TYR A 14 -13.40 -25.79 -2.96
CA TYR A 14 -12.79 -24.52 -2.52
C TYR A 14 -11.81 -24.66 -1.33
N GLY A 15 -11.28 -25.84 -1.10
CA GLY A 15 -10.44 -26.10 0.08
C GLY A 15 -9.19 -25.27 0.18
N ASP A 16 -8.52 -25.02 -0.95
CA ASP A 16 -7.30 -24.21 -0.97
C ASP A 16 -7.61 -22.72 -0.77
N LEU A 17 -8.67 -22.19 -1.39
CA LEU A 17 -9.13 -20.82 -1.15
C LEU A 17 -9.48 -20.59 0.32
N ARG A 18 -10.23 -21.51 0.92
CA ARG A 18 -10.59 -21.46 2.34
C ARG A 18 -9.34 -21.44 3.23
N ARG A 19 -8.36 -22.29 2.93
CA ARG A 19 -7.09 -22.35 3.69
C ARG A 19 -6.35 -21.01 3.62
N ARG A 20 -6.26 -20.39 2.43
CA ARG A 20 -5.62 -19.08 2.23
C ARG A 20 -6.36 -17.95 2.95
N LEU A 21 -7.70 -17.95 2.91
CA LEU A 21 -8.52 -16.98 3.63
C LEU A 21 -8.39 -17.14 5.15
N VAL A 22 -8.43 -18.37 5.67
CA VAL A 22 -8.25 -18.64 7.10
C VAL A 22 -6.86 -18.19 7.56
N PHE A 23 -5.81 -18.48 6.77
CA PHE A 23 -4.47 -18.01 7.07
C PHE A 23 -4.40 -16.48 7.12
N LEU A 24 -5.02 -15.79 6.17
CA LEU A 24 -5.11 -14.32 6.16
C LEU A 24 -5.80 -13.78 7.41
N LEU A 25 -6.96 -14.34 7.77
CA LEU A 25 -7.69 -13.92 8.97
C LEU A 25 -6.87 -14.14 10.24
N LEU A 26 -6.21 -15.29 10.38
CA LEU A 26 -5.34 -15.55 11.52
C LEU A 26 -4.15 -14.58 11.57
N ALA A 27 -3.55 -14.25 10.44
CA ALA A 27 -2.46 -13.27 10.37
C ALA A 27 -2.93 -11.88 10.81
N LEU A 28 -4.15 -11.46 10.42
CA LEU A 28 -4.75 -10.19 10.86
C LEU A 28 -5.06 -10.18 12.36
N VAL A 29 -5.50 -11.30 12.92
CA VAL A 29 -5.68 -11.45 14.38
C VAL A 29 -4.35 -11.29 15.12
N VAL A 30 -3.29 -11.93 14.64
CA VAL A 30 -1.93 -11.81 15.22
C VAL A 30 -1.46 -10.34 15.14
N TYR A 31 -1.64 -9.69 13.98
CA TYR A 31 -1.36 -8.27 13.83
C TYR A 31 -2.11 -7.41 14.86
N ARG A 32 -3.39 -7.68 15.04
CA ARG A 32 -4.23 -6.91 15.97
C ARG A 32 -3.83 -7.10 17.43
N ILE A 33 -3.48 -8.33 17.83
CA ILE A 33 -2.96 -8.62 19.18
C ILE A 33 -1.67 -7.86 19.43
N GLY A 34 -0.70 -7.92 18.51
CA GLY A 34 0.58 -7.22 18.65
C GLY A 34 0.44 -5.69 18.70
N ALA A 35 -0.57 -5.13 18.02
CA ALA A 35 -0.88 -3.70 18.09
C ALA A 35 -1.44 -3.24 19.47
N HIS A 36 -1.61 -4.16 20.42
CA HIS A 36 -2.06 -3.85 21.78
C HIS A 36 -1.02 -4.21 22.86
N ILE A 37 0.12 -4.80 22.50
CA ILE A 37 1.20 -5.12 23.44
C ILE A 37 2.04 -3.85 23.67
N PRO A 38 1.94 -3.19 24.83
CA PRO A 38 2.68 -1.96 25.08
C PRO A 38 4.17 -2.26 25.34
N VAL A 39 5.03 -1.34 24.92
CA VAL A 39 6.45 -1.36 25.30
C VAL A 39 6.58 -0.86 26.74
N PRO A 40 7.30 -1.56 27.62
CA PRO A 40 7.44 -1.15 29.00
C PRO A 40 8.22 0.16 29.16
N GLY A 41 7.94 0.92 30.23
CA GLY A 41 8.66 2.13 30.61
C GLY A 41 7.99 3.45 30.19
N ILE A 42 6.77 3.44 29.65
CA ILE A 42 6.00 4.63 29.30
C ILE A 42 4.72 4.74 30.14
N ASN A 43 4.37 5.97 30.50
CA ASN A 43 3.09 6.28 31.13
C ASN A 43 1.99 6.42 30.05
N PRO A 44 0.99 5.50 30.02
CA PRO A 44 -0.03 5.48 28.96
C PRO A 44 -0.96 6.70 29.02
N ASP A 45 -1.20 7.27 30.19
CA ASP A 45 -2.15 8.40 30.33
C ASP A 45 -1.55 9.70 29.80
N GLN A 46 -0.31 9.95 30.06
CA GLN A 46 0.39 11.13 29.52
C GLN A 46 0.61 11.01 28.01
N LEU A 47 0.86 9.80 27.52
CA LEU A 47 0.97 9.57 26.09
C LEU A 47 -0.35 9.88 25.36
N ARG A 48 -1.49 9.45 25.93
CA ARG A 48 -2.81 9.78 25.37
C ARG A 48 -3.08 11.28 25.34
N GLN A 49 -2.73 12.00 26.40
CA GLN A 49 -2.86 13.47 26.46
C GLN A 49 -2.03 14.17 25.38
N LEU A 50 -0.80 13.71 25.13
CA LEU A 50 0.08 14.24 24.10
C LEU A 50 -0.54 14.09 22.70
N PHE A 51 -1.11 12.91 22.39
CA PHE A 51 -1.78 12.67 21.12
C PHE A 51 -3.11 13.41 20.97
N GLN A 52 -3.83 13.67 22.06
CA GLN A 52 -5.06 14.48 22.06
C GLN A 52 -4.77 15.97 21.85
N GLY A 53 -3.64 16.47 22.38
CA GLY A 53 -3.23 17.86 22.22
C GLY A 53 -2.67 18.21 20.83
N GLN A 54 -2.19 17.22 20.09
CA GLN A 54 -1.58 17.41 18.76
C GLN A 54 -2.46 16.85 17.62
N GLN A 55 -3.74 17.15 17.62
CA GLN A 55 -4.64 16.76 16.54
C GLN A 55 -4.20 17.41 15.22
N GLY A 56 -3.85 16.60 14.22
CA GLY A 56 -3.45 17.03 12.87
C GLY A 56 -1.94 17.04 12.60
N GLY A 57 -1.08 16.66 13.56
CA GLY A 57 0.38 16.61 13.38
C GLY A 57 0.87 15.35 12.64
N ILE A 58 2.17 15.35 12.30
CA ILE A 58 2.89 14.23 11.64
C ILE A 58 2.74 12.91 12.43
N LEU A 59 2.73 12.98 13.77
CA LEU A 59 2.54 11.83 14.64
C LEU A 59 1.18 11.15 14.44
N ASN A 60 0.14 11.89 14.11
CA ASN A 60 -1.18 11.33 13.83
C ASN A 60 -1.22 10.56 12.50
N LEU A 61 -0.47 10.99 11.48
CA LEU A 61 -0.33 10.23 10.25
C LEU A 61 0.37 8.88 10.52
N PHE A 62 1.46 8.88 11.28
CA PHE A 62 2.09 7.62 11.70
C PHE A 62 1.14 6.73 12.49
N ASN A 63 0.40 7.30 13.43
CA ASN A 63 -0.56 6.58 14.24
C ASN A 63 -1.68 5.95 13.40
N MET A 64 -2.12 6.64 12.34
CA MET A 64 -3.11 6.12 11.40
C MET A 64 -2.58 4.90 10.63
N PHE A 65 -1.37 4.97 10.08
CA PHE A 65 -0.76 3.84 9.36
C PHE A 65 -0.41 2.66 10.26
N SER A 66 -0.11 2.92 11.55
CA SER A 66 0.15 1.87 12.53
C SER A 66 -1.12 1.30 13.20
N GLY A 67 -2.32 1.78 12.81
CA GLY A 67 -3.60 1.33 13.37
C GLY A 67 -3.80 1.68 14.84
N GLY A 68 -3.27 2.83 15.29
CA GLY A 68 -3.34 3.30 16.67
C GLY A 68 -2.26 2.70 17.57
N ALA A 69 -1.29 1.98 17.01
CA ALA A 69 -0.21 1.36 17.76
C ALA A 69 0.77 2.40 18.35
N LEU A 70 0.98 3.52 17.65
CA LEU A 70 1.87 4.58 18.13
C LEU A 70 1.29 5.33 19.35
N SER A 71 0.00 5.63 19.35
CA SER A 71 -0.67 6.31 20.47
C SER A 71 -0.71 5.50 21.77
N ARG A 72 -0.46 4.19 21.67
CA ARG A 72 -0.32 3.26 22.81
C ARG A 72 1.11 2.85 23.05
N PHE A 73 2.05 3.31 22.23
CA PHE A 73 3.45 2.90 22.20
C PHE A 73 3.61 1.38 22.29
N THR A 74 3.03 0.69 21.35
CA THR A 74 3.10 -0.77 21.29
C THR A 74 4.32 -1.23 20.50
N VAL A 75 4.61 -2.52 20.54
CA VAL A 75 5.70 -3.14 19.77
C VAL A 75 5.58 -2.84 18.26
N PHE A 76 4.38 -2.60 17.76
CA PHE A 76 4.12 -2.25 16.36
C PHE A 76 3.96 -0.72 16.12
N ALA A 77 4.46 0.12 17.02
CA ALA A 77 4.30 1.58 16.91
C ALA A 77 4.89 2.17 15.62
N LEU A 78 6.02 1.65 15.13
CA LEU A 78 6.60 2.03 13.83
C LEU A 78 5.80 1.49 12.63
N GLY A 79 4.98 0.48 12.83
CA GLY A 79 4.22 -0.19 11.77
C GLY A 79 5.13 -0.74 10.66
N ILE A 80 4.66 -0.65 9.43
CA ILE A 80 5.36 -1.11 8.22
C ILE A 80 6.14 0.04 7.55
N MET A 81 6.08 1.27 8.08
CA MET A 81 6.67 2.45 7.45
C MET A 81 8.17 2.32 7.13
N PRO A 82 9.05 1.76 8.00
CA PRO A 82 10.45 1.56 7.68
C PRO A 82 10.66 0.66 6.47
N TYR A 83 9.83 -0.39 6.32
CA TYR A 83 9.89 -1.27 5.17
C TYR A 83 9.44 -0.57 3.88
N ILE A 84 8.37 0.22 3.93
CA ILE A 84 7.91 0.99 2.76
C ILE A 84 9.02 1.93 2.30
N SER A 85 9.61 2.70 3.22
CA SER A 85 10.71 3.61 2.93
C SER A 85 11.92 2.89 2.32
N ALA A 86 12.33 1.76 2.91
CA ALA A 86 13.42 0.94 2.36
C ALA A 86 13.11 0.40 0.96
N SER A 87 11.87 -0.06 0.75
CA SER A 87 11.41 -0.57 -0.55
C SER A 87 11.44 0.51 -1.62
N ILE A 88 11.00 1.74 -1.29
CA ILE A 88 11.05 2.90 -2.19
C ILE A 88 12.49 3.21 -2.57
N ILE A 89 13.37 3.33 -1.57
CA ILE A 89 14.80 3.63 -1.79
C ILE A 89 15.41 2.57 -2.71
N MET A 90 15.16 1.29 -2.46
CA MET A 90 15.68 0.21 -3.28
C MET A 90 15.11 0.23 -4.70
N GLN A 91 13.82 0.54 -4.87
CA GLN A 91 13.22 0.69 -6.20
C GLN A 91 13.82 1.87 -6.97
N LEU A 92 14.03 3.01 -6.33
CA LEU A 92 14.71 4.16 -6.94
C LEU A 92 16.17 3.80 -7.32
N MET A 93 16.88 3.11 -6.44
CA MET A 93 18.26 2.66 -6.69
C MET A 93 18.37 1.73 -7.90
N THR A 94 17.35 0.90 -8.18
CA THR A 94 17.35 0.04 -9.39
C THR A 94 17.32 0.83 -10.72
N TYR A 95 16.98 2.12 -10.68
CA TYR A 95 17.02 3.01 -11.86
C TYR A 95 18.24 3.87 -11.92
N VAL A 96 18.77 4.29 -10.76
CA VAL A 96 19.88 5.23 -10.68
C VAL A 96 21.23 4.50 -10.78
N VAL A 97 21.32 3.30 -10.20
CA VAL A 97 22.59 2.56 -10.10
C VAL A 97 22.60 1.37 -11.07
N PRO A 98 23.52 1.37 -12.07
CA PRO A 98 23.57 0.31 -13.09
C PRO A 98 23.71 -1.11 -12.54
N THR A 99 24.38 -1.28 -11.40
CA THR A 99 24.53 -2.60 -10.75
C THR A 99 23.19 -3.19 -10.33
N PHE A 100 22.29 -2.37 -9.76
CA PHE A 100 20.95 -2.84 -9.36
C PHE A 100 20.04 -3.06 -10.58
N GLU A 101 20.21 -2.29 -11.64
CA GLU A 101 19.52 -2.53 -12.90
C GLU A 101 19.91 -3.89 -13.51
N GLN A 102 21.20 -4.23 -13.48
CA GLN A 102 21.68 -5.54 -13.94
C GLN A 102 21.11 -6.67 -13.08
N MET A 103 21.13 -6.53 -11.74
CA MET A 103 20.49 -7.51 -10.85
C MET A 103 19.01 -7.72 -11.17
N LYS A 104 18.28 -6.65 -11.50
CA LYS A 104 16.86 -6.76 -11.90
C LYS A 104 16.70 -7.58 -13.19
N LYS A 105 17.65 -7.48 -14.13
CA LYS A 105 17.65 -8.25 -15.39
C LYS A 105 18.06 -9.71 -15.21
N GLU A 106 18.72 -10.09 -14.11
CA GLU A 106 19.07 -11.48 -13.77
C GLU A 106 17.84 -12.36 -13.40
N GLY A 107 16.63 -11.81 -13.40
CA GLY A 107 15.40 -12.54 -13.14
C GLY A 107 15.20 -12.88 -11.65
N GLU A 108 14.81 -14.12 -11.33
CA GLU A 108 14.46 -14.57 -9.98
C GLU A 108 15.63 -14.44 -8.98
N ALA A 109 16.84 -14.75 -9.39
CA ALA A 109 18.04 -14.65 -8.53
C ALA A 109 18.32 -13.21 -8.12
N GLY A 110 18.24 -12.28 -9.07
CA GLY A 110 18.42 -10.85 -8.81
C GLY A 110 17.31 -10.27 -7.94
N ARG A 111 16.06 -10.67 -8.18
CA ARG A 111 14.92 -10.26 -7.32
C ARG A 111 15.11 -10.67 -5.87
N ARG A 112 15.59 -11.89 -5.61
CA ARG A 112 15.88 -12.35 -4.24
C ARG A 112 16.96 -11.49 -3.57
N LYS A 113 18.04 -11.12 -4.28
CA LYS A 113 19.08 -10.23 -3.74
C LYS A 113 18.52 -8.84 -3.42
N ILE A 114 17.72 -8.25 -4.31
CA ILE A 114 17.07 -6.95 -4.08
C ILE A 114 16.15 -7.01 -2.84
N THR A 115 15.34 -8.06 -2.70
CA THR A 115 14.49 -8.26 -1.53
C THR A 115 15.32 -8.38 -0.25
N GLN A 116 16.43 -9.11 -0.29
CA GLN A 116 17.34 -9.23 0.86
C GLN A 116 17.95 -7.88 1.27
N LEU A 117 18.39 -7.08 0.30
CA LEU A 117 18.89 -5.73 0.55
C LEU A 117 17.80 -4.80 1.11
N THR A 118 16.56 -4.95 0.64
CA THR A 118 15.41 -4.22 1.20
C THR A 118 15.19 -4.58 2.67
N ARG A 119 15.31 -5.85 3.06
CA ARG A 119 15.22 -6.29 4.46
C ARG A 119 16.32 -5.67 5.34
N TYR A 120 17.56 -5.63 4.85
CA TYR A 120 18.66 -4.97 5.58
C TYR A 120 18.44 -3.45 5.68
N GLY A 121 17.97 -2.82 4.61
CA GLY A 121 17.58 -1.40 4.63
C GLY A 121 16.46 -1.12 5.63
N THR A 122 15.47 -2.01 5.71
CA THR A 122 14.38 -1.93 6.68
C THR A 122 14.91 -2.01 8.11
N LEU A 123 15.83 -2.94 8.39
CA LEU A 123 16.45 -3.07 9.71
C LEU A 123 17.20 -1.80 10.10
N ALA A 124 18.02 -1.26 9.20
CA ALA A 124 18.78 -0.04 9.45
C ALA A 124 17.85 1.17 9.72
N LEU A 125 16.81 1.36 8.89
CA LEU A 125 15.85 2.42 9.08
C LEU A 125 15.02 2.24 10.36
N ALA A 126 14.62 1.03 10.69
CA ALA A 126 13.87 0.73 11.91
C ALA A 126 14.71 1.02 13.17
N LEU A 127 15.99 0.67 13.18
CA LEU A 127 16.92 1.00 14.27
C LEU A 127 17.07 2.51 14.44
N PHE A 128 17.26 3.22 13.32
CA PHE A 128 17.41 4.67 13.33
C PHE A 128 16.13 5.38 13.82
N GLN A 129 14.97 4.99 13.29
CA GLN A 129 13.68 5.59 13.63
C GLN A 129 13.28 5.25 15.08
N SER A 130 13.47 4.02 15.53
CA SER A 130 13.16 3.63 16.91
C SER A 130 14.02 4.37 17.92
N PHE A 131 15.31 4.58 17.62
CA PHE A 131 16.20 5.37 18.47
C PHE A 131 15.74 6.84 18.54
N GLY A 132 15.41 7.44 17.39
CA GLY A 132 14.92 8.81 17.34
C GLY A 132 13.62 9.00 18.13
N ILE A 133 12.66 8.07 18.01
CA ILE A 133 11.41 8.13 18.78
C ILE A 133 11.69 7.96 20.28
N ALA A 134 12.57 7.04 20.68
CA ALA A 134 12.92 6.84 22.07
C ALA A 134 13.51 8.10 22.71
N VAL A 135 14.43 8.78 22.00
CA VAL A 135 15.01 10.06 22.45
C VAL A 135 13.95 11.16 22.49
N ALA A 136 13.10 11.27 21.50
CA ALA A 136 12.03 12.28 21.45
C ALA A 136 11.02 12.13 22.59
N LEU A 137 10.67 10.90 22.95
CA LEU A 137 9.77 10.62 24.08
C LEU A 137 10.44 10.91 25.43
N GLU A 138 11.74 10.67 25.56
CA GLU A 138 12.49 10.96 26.78
C GLU A 138 12.63 12.46 27.06
N THR A 139 12.67 13.30 26.03
CA THR A 139 12.70 14.77 26.19
C THR A 139 11.37 15.33 26.68
N SER A 140 10.27 14.59 26.55
CA SER A 140 8.96 14.99 27.04
C SER A 140 8.83 14.68 28.53
N GLN A 141 8.69 15.71 29.36
CA GLN A 141 8.66 15.54 30.82
C GLN A 141 7.56 14.60 31.30
N GLY A 142 7.93 13.60 32.12
CA GLY A 142 7.01 12.68 32.77
C GLY A 142 6.44 11.55 31.92
N LEU A 143 6.76 11.49 30.63
CA LEU A 143 6.25 10.47 29.70
C LEU A 143 6.95 9.11 29.94
N VAL A 144 8.23 9.14 30.24
CA VAL A 144 9.05 7.95 30.53
C VAL A 144 9.21 7.80 32.04
N VAL A 145 8.91 6.61 32.58
CA VAL A 145 8.96 6.31 34.01
C VAL A 145 10.39 6.37 34.54
N SER A 146 11.35 5.83 33.78
CA SER A 146 12.77 5.82 34.11
C SER A 146 13.60 6.19 32.88
N PRO A 147 13.90 7.53 32.68
CA PRO A 147 14.71 7.96 31.56
C PRO A 147 16.14 7.43 31.68
N GLY A 148 16.74 7.04 30.55
CA GLY A 148 18.10 6.55 30.49
C GLY A 148 18.34 5.47 29.43
N TRP A 149 19.58 5.01 29.37
CA TRP A 149 19.99 4.01 28.37
C TRP A 149 19.18 2.71 28.42
N GLY A 150 18.69 2.29 29.60
CA GLY A 150 17.85 1.11 29.75
C GLY A 150 16.55 1.22 28.97
N PHE A 151 15.83 2.36 29.09
CA PHE A 151 14.61 2.62 28.31
C PHE A 151 14.90 2.69 26.82
N ARG A 152 15.95 3.44 26.40
CA ARG A 152 16.30 3.57 24.97
C ARG A 152 16.56 2.21 24.34
N MET A 153 17.37 1.36 24.96
CA MET A 153 17.65 0.01 24.46
C MET A 153 16.41 -0.86 24.40
N THR A 154 15.58 -0.86 25.43
CA THR A 154 14.32 -1.62 25.43
C THR A 154 13.38 -1.16 24.34
N ALA A 155 13.22 0.16 24.16
CA ALA A 155 12.37 0.72 23.11
C ALA A 155 12.91 0.37 21.70
N VAL A 156 14.22 0.56 21.46
CA VAL A 156 14.84 0.28 20.16
C VAL A 156 14.70 -1.20 19.79
N VAL A 157 15.02 -2.11 20.70
CA VAL A 157 14.93 -3.55 20.44
C VAL A 157 13.47 -3.97 20.20
N SER A 158 12.54 -3.49 21.04
CA SER A 158 11.12 -3.86 20.94
C SER A 158 10.49 -3.36 19.64
N LEU A 159 10.71 -2.08 19.29
CA LEU A 159 10.15 -1.47 18.07
C LEU A 159 10.74 -2.07 16.80
N THR A 160 12.06 -2.30 16.80
CA THR A 160 12.74 -2.91 15.65
C THR A 160 12.29 -4.35 15.45
N ALA A 161 12.19 -5.14 16.53
CA ALA A 161 11.68 -6.51 16.46
C ALA A 161 10.25 -6.55 15.95
N GLY A 162 9.40 -5.61 16.40
CA GLY A 162 8.02 -5.48 15.93
C GLY A 162 7.93 -5.16 14.44
N THR A 163 8.75 -4.23 13.94
CA THR A 163 8.81 -3.88 12.52
C THR A 163 9.28 -5.06 11.66
N MET A 164 10.33 -5.76 12.09
CA MET A 164 10.84 -6.94 11.38
C MET A 164 9.81 -8.07 11.36
N PHE A 165 9.07 -8.25 12.45
CA PHE A 165 7.98 -9.22 12.52
C PHE A 165 6.84 -8.85 11.57
N LEU A 166 6.43 -7.58 11.49
CA LEU A 166 5.40 -7.12 10.55
C LEU A 166 5.82 -7.28 9.10
N MET A 167 7.08 -7.00 8.78
CA MET A 167 7.64 -7.25 7.45
C MET A 167 7.52 -8.73 7.08
N TRP A 168 7.99 -9.62 7.98
CA TRP A 168 7.89 -11.07 7.79
C TRP A 168 6.44 -11.53 7.66
N LEU A 169 5.54 -11.01 8.49
CA LEU A 169 4.11 -11.33 8.43
C LEU A 169 3.49 -10.91 7.09
N GLY A 170 3.84 -9.72 6.59
CA GLY A 170 3.41 -9.24 5.27
C GLY A 170 3.89 -10.12 4.12
N GLU A 171 5.14 -10.59 4.18
CA GLU A 171 5.69 -11.55 3.21
C GLU A 171 4.95 -12.90 3.29
N GLN A 172 4.68 -13.42 4.49
CA GLN A 172 3.92 -14.66 4.66
C GLN A 172 2.48 -14.56 4.13
N ILE A 173 1.81 -13.41 4.33
CA ILE A 173 0.48 -13.16 3.76
C ILE A 173 0.55 -13.17 2.23
N THR A 174 1.58 -12.57 1.64
CA THR A 174 1.78 -12.54 0.18
C THR A 174 2.03 -13.93 -0.39
N GLU A 175 2.83 -14.77 0.29
CA GLU A 175 3.18 -16.10 -0.19
C GLU A 175 2.06 -17.14 0.03
N ARG A 176 1.44 -17.15 1.21
CA ARG A 176 0.49 -18.19 1.64
C ARG A 176 -0.95 -17.75 1.68
N GLY A 177 -1.20 -16.44 1.68
CA GLY A 177 -2.54 -15.85 1.69
C GLY A 177 -3.04 -15.50 0.29
N LEU A 178 -3.79 -14.41 0.22
CA LEU A 178 -4.31 -13.79 -0.99
C LEU A 178 -3.93 -12.31 -0.98
N GLY A 179 -3.43 -11.82 -2.10
CA GLY A 179 -3.12 -10.40 -2.26
C GLY A 179 -1.72 -9.99 -1.83
N ASN A 180 -1.48 -8.69 -1.87
CA ASN A 180 -0.26 -8.10 -1.36
C ASN A 180 -0.37 -7.95 0.16
N GLY A 181 0.39 -8.75 0.92
CA GLY A 181 0.31 -8.78 2.38
C GLY A 181 0.60 -7.45 3.05
N ILE A 182 1.51 -6.65 2.47
CA ILE A 182 1.85 -5.33 3.00
C ILE A 182 0.67 -4.37 2.87
N SER A 183 0.04 -4.34 1.69
CA SER A 183 -1.15 -3.51 1.46
C SER A 183 -2.31 -3.91 2.38
N ILE A 184 -2.47 -5.22 2.63
CA ILE A 184 -3.50 -5.74 3.53
C ILE A 184 -3.22 -5.36 5.00
N LEU A 185 -1.97 -5.36 5.45
CA LEU A 185 -1.63 -4.93 6.80
C LEU A 185 -1.85 -3.42 6.99
N ILE A 186 -1.52 -2.59 5.98
CA ILE A 186 -1.83 -1.16 6.00
C ILE A 186 -3.35 -0.95 6.04
N PHE A 187 -4.09 -1.67 5.20
CA PHE A 187 -5.56 -1.66 5.19
C PHE A 187 -6.12 -2.03 6.57
N ALA A 188 -5.62 -3.08 7.20
CA ALA A 188 -6.07 -3.51 8.51
C ALA A 188 -5.81 -2.46 9.60
N GLY A 189 -4.66 -1.76 9.52
CA GLY A 189 -4.34 -0.63 10.39
C GLY A 189 -5.35 0.51 10.25
N ILE A 190 -5.62 0.94 9.02
CA ILE A 190 -6.56 2.01 8.72
C ILE A 190 -8.00 1.61 9.09
N ALA A 191 -8.43 0.41 8.70
CA ALA A 191 -9.76 -0.10 9.00
C ALA A 191 -10.05 -0.19 10.51
N ALA A 192 -9.02 -0.48 11.31
CA ALA A 192 -9.12 -0.50 12.77
C ALA A 192 -9.40 0.89 13.39
N GLY A 193 -9.07 1.96 12.71
CA GLY A 193 -9.37 3.34 13.11
C GLY A 193 -10.81 3.79 12.79
N LEU A 194 -11.52 3.09 11.88
CA LEU A 194 -12.86 3.45 11.44
C LEU A 194 -13.88 3.61 12.56
N PRO A 195 -14.02 2.63 13.50
CA PRO A 195 -15.00 2.76 14.58
C PRO A 195 -14.73 4.00 15.45
N ASN A 196 -13.47 4.31 15.73
CA ASN A 196 -13.09 5.48 16.52
C ASN A 196 -13.42 6.79 15.79
N ALA A 197 -13.25 6.83 14.47
CA ALA A 197 -13.58 8.00 13.66
C ALA A 197 -15.09 8.28 13.65
N VAL A 198 -15.90 7.23 13.50
CA VAL A 198 -17.37 7.33 13.57
C VAL A 198 -17.82 7.74 14.98
N GLY A 199 -17.22 7.13 16.03
CA GLY A 199 -17.48 7.49 17.42
C GLY A 199 -17.14 8.95 17.72
N GLY A 200 -15.99 9.44 17.24
CA GLY A 200 -15.56 10.83 17.37
C GLY A 200 -16.50 11.82 16.66
N LEU A 201 -16.98 11.47 15.47
CA LEU A 201 -17.98 12.29 14.76
C LEU A 201 -19.29 12.40 15.55
N MET A 202 -19.79 11.26 16.09
CA MET A 202 -20.99 11.26 16.92
C MET A 202 -20.81 12.06 18.22
N GLU A 203 -19.65 12.00 18.84
CA GLU A 203 -19.35 12.77 20.06
C GLU A 203 -19.36 14.28 19.79
N LEU A 204 -18.80 14.74 18.66
CA LEU A 204 -18.86 16.14 18.27
C LEU A 204 -20.29 16.65 18.03
N VAL A 205 -21.12 15.81 17.46
CA VAL A 205 -22.56 16.12 17.30
C VAL A 205 -23.25 16.17 18.67
N ARG A 206 -22.95 15.22 19.56
CA ARG A 206 -23.53 15.12 20.90
C ARG A 206 -23.14 16.30 21.79
N THR A 207 -21.88 16.76 21.69
CA THR A 207 -21.36 17.91 22.46
C THR A 207 -21.81 19.25 21.89
N GLY A 208 -22.48 19.28 20.74
CA GLY A 208 -22.92 20.51 20.08
C GLY A 208 -21.77 21.28 19.37
N ALA A 209 -20.56 20.72 19.35
CA ALA A 209 -19.41 21.30 18.64
C ALA A 209 -19.60 21.27 17.11
N MET A 210 -20.45 20.37 16.61
CA MET A 210 -20.80 20.26 15.19
C MET A 210 -22.31 20.11 15.01
N SER A 211 -22.85 20.83 14.02
CA SER A 211 -24.26 20.68 13.63
C SER A 211 -24.50 19.29 13.01
N VAL A 212 -25.66 18.68 13.33
CA VAL A 212 -26.11 17.41 12.72
C VAL A 212 -26.09 17.48 11.19
N ILE A 213 -26.47 18.65 10.63
CA ILE A 213 -26.50 18.85 9.16
C ILE A 213 -25.09 18.72 8.56
N ILE A 214 -24.07 19.32 9.22
CA ILE A 214 -22.68 19.23 8.78
C ILE A 214 -22.17 17.79 8.87
N ALA A 215 -22.49 17.06 9.95
CA ALA A 215 -22.12 15.66 10.09
C ALA A 215 -22.72 14.79 8.97
N LEU A 216 -23.99 15.00 8.66
CA LEU A 216 -24.69 14.27 7.58
C LEU A 216 -24.11 14.62 6.21
N PHE A 217 -23.75 15.88 5.98
CA PHE A 217 -23.04 16.32 4.75
C PHE A 217 -21.69 15.64 4.60
N ILE A 218 -20.93 15.51 5.69
CA ILE A 218 -19.62 14.82 5.69
C ILE A 218 -19.79 13.34 5.33
N VAL A 219 -20.74 12.63 5.94
CA VAL A 219 -21.03 11.22 5.61
C VAL A 219 -21.43 11.07 4.15
N ALA A 220 -22.31 11.93 3.65
CA ALA A 220 -22.73 11.93 2.24
C ALA A 220 -21.54 12.18 1.31
N LEU A 221 -20.64 13.10 1.67
CA LEU A 221 -19.42 13.40 0.91
C LEU A 221 -18.48 12.20 0.87
N VAL A 222 -18.25 11.51 2.00
CA VAL A 222 -17.42 10.31 2.06
C VAL A 222 -18.00 9.20 1.18
N CYS A 223 -19.32 8.98 1.20
CA CYS A 223 -19.98 8.02 0.34
C CYS A 223 -19.83 8.39 -1.15
N LEU A 224 -19.98 9.67 -1.50
CA LEU A 224 -19.83 10.16 -2.86
C LEU A 224 -18.40 9.99 -3.37
N VAL A 225 -17.41 10.35 -2.56
CA VAL A 225 -15.98 10.17 -2.90
C VAL A 225 -15.67 8.69 -3.04
N THR A 226 -16.15 7.84 -2.14
CA THR A 226 -15.96 6.38 -2.24
C THR A 226 -16.55 5.83 -3.55
N TYR A 227 -17.76 6.24 -3.91
CA TYR A 227 -18.39 5.86 -5.18
C TYR A 227 -17.55 6.31 -6.39
N PHE A 228 -17.07 7.54 -6.36
CA PHE A 228 -16.24 8.10 -7.43
C PHE A 228 -14.91 7.36 -7.57
N VAL A 229 -14.25 7.03 -6.45
CA VAL A 229 -13.02 6.23 -6.42
C VAL A 229 -13.27 4.86 -7.04
N VAL A 230 -14.31 4.14 -6.61
CA VAL A 230 -14.67 2.83 -7.17
C VAL A 230 -14.95 2.91 -8.68
N PHE A 231 -15.65 3.96 -9.11
CA PHE A 231 -15.97 4.17 -10.53
C PHE A 231 -14.70 4.33 -11.38
N ILE A 232 -13.76 5.17 -10.95
CA ILE A 232 -12.50 5.39 -11.67
C ILE A 232 -11.58 4.17 -11.64
N GLU A 233 -11.43 3.52 -10.48
CA GLU A 233 -10.56 2.35 -10.34
C GLU A 233 -11.04 1.14 -11.17
N ARG A 234 -12.35 1.04 -11.43
CA ARG A 234 -12.90 0.03 -12.36
C ARG A 234 -12.74 0.41 -13.83
N GLY A 235 -12.42 1.67 -14.11
CA GLY A 235 -12.25 2.19 -15.45
C GLY A 235 -11.06 1.55 -16.16
N GLN A 236 -11.29 1.00 -17.37
CA GLN A 236 -10.26 0.40 -18.21
C GLN A 236 -10.35 0.90 -19.63
N ARG A 237 -9.22 1.28 -20.21
CA ARG A 237 -9.10 1.53 -21.67
C ARG A 237 -8.80 0.21 -22.36
N LYS A 238 -9.73 -0.29 -23.16
CA LYS A 238 -9.56 -1.51 -23.95
C LYS A 238 -8.99 -1.15 -25.32
N ILE A 239 -7.78 -1.61 -25.63
CA ILE A 239 -7.15 -1.46 -26.96
C ILE A 239 -7.47 -2.70 -27.76
N LEU A 240 -8.05 -2.57 -28.95
CA LEU A 240 -8.35 -3.68 -29.83
C LEU A 240 -7.06 -4.29 -30.38
N VAL A 241 -6.92 -5.59 -30.25
CA VAL A 241 -5.79 -6.38 -30.74
C VAL A 241 -6.34 -7.51 -31.60
N ASN A 242 -5.87 -7.60 -32.84
CA ASN A 242 -6.26 -8.64 -33.77
C ASN A 242 -5.13 -9.68 -33.91
N TYR A 243 -5.49 -10.95 -33.93
CA TYR A 243 -4.56 -12.04 -34.24
C TYR A 243 -4.63 -12.37 -35.73
N ALA A 244 -3.48 -12.61 -36.35
CA ALA A 244 -3.41 -13.02 -37.75
C ALA A 244 -4.14 -14.35 -37.93
N ARG A 245 -4.87 -14.46 -39.05
CA ARG A 245 -5.49 -15.72 -39.43
C ARG A 245 -4.39 -16.75 -39.71
N ARG A 246 -4.47 -17.93 -39.07
CA ARG A 246 -3.58 -19.06 -39.36
C ARG A 246 -4.32 -20.09 -40.19
N GLN A 247 -3.76 -20.43 -41.33
CA GLN A 247 -4.22 -21.55 -42.12
C GLN A 247 -3.31 -22.75 -41.84
N VAL A 248 -3.89 -23.84 -41.36
CA VAL A 248 -3.19 -25.09 -41.14
C VAL A 248 -3.89 -26.13 -41.99
N GLY A 249 -3.27 -26.45 -43.15
CA GLY A 249 -3.90 -27.32 -44.18
C GLY A 249 -5.15 -26.66 -44.78
N ASN A 250 -6.24 -27.40 -44.91
CA ASN A 250 -7.53 -26.91 -45.43
C ASN A 250 -8.41 -26.20 -44.38
N LYS A 251 -7.97 -26.11 -43.14
CA LYS A 251 -8.72 -25.44 -42.07
C LYS A 251 -8.17 -24.03 -41.82
N VAL A 252 -9.01 -23.02 -42.01
CA VAL A 252 -8.72 -21.63 -41.67
C VAL A 252 -9.21 -21.38 -40.27
N TYR A 253 -8.29 -21.16 -39.34
CA TYR A 253 -8.61 -20.67 -37.99
C TYR A 253 -8.80 -19.15 -38.08
N GLY A 254 -10.05 -18.70 -37.88
CA GLY A 254 -10.40 -17.32 -37.96
C GLY A 254 -9.60 -16.48 -36.95
N GLY A 255 -9.12 -15.31 -37.37
CA GLY A 255 -8.47 -14.36 -36.48
C GLY A 255 -9.43 -13.97 -35.36
N GLN A 256 -9.05 -14.26 -34.13
CA GLN A 256 -9.79 -13.79 -32.95
C GLN A 256 -9.37 -12.34 -32.64
N SER A 257 -10.35 -11.49 -32.43
CA SER A 257 -10.10 -10.15 -31.86
C SER A 257 -10.12 -10.25 -30.35
N SER A 258 -9.10 -9.71 -29.71
CA SER A 258 -8.99 -9.59 -28.28
C SER A 258 -8.77 -8.13 -27.90
N HIS A 259 -8.81 -7.83 -26.62
CA HIS A 259 -8.59 -6.49 -26.13
C HIS A 259 -7.45 -6.50 -25.10
N LEU A 260 -6.52 -5.55 -25.21
CA LEU A 260 -5.53 -5.27 -24.18
C LEU A 260 -6.13 -4.27 -23.19
N PRO A 261 -6.49 -4.69 -21.97
CA PRO A 261 -7.05 -3.78 -20.96
C PRO A 261 -5.92 -2.98 -20.29
N LEU A 262 -6.00 -1.65 -20.33
CA LEU A 262 -5.16 -0.75 -19.57
C LEU A 262 -6.02 -0.09 -18.49
N LYS A 263 -5.68 -0.24 -17.22
CA LYS A 263 -6.39 0.45 -16.12
C LYS A 263 -6.20 1.97 -16.25
N LEU A 264 -7.21 2.77 -15.88
CA LEU A 264 -7.10 4.23 -15.78
C LEU A 264 -6.03 4.63 -14.77
N ASN A 265 -6.01 3.94 -13.63
CA ASN A 265 -4.97 4.07 -12.62
C ASN A 265 -4.09 2.82 -12.62
N MET A 266 -2.97 2.86 -13.37
CA MET A 266 -2.00 1.77 -13.41
C MET A 266 -1.13 1.73 -12.15
N ALA A 267 -0.96 2.87 -11.49
CA ALA A 267 -0.10 3.02 -10.33
C ALA A 267 -0.78 2.57 -9.01
N GLY A 268 -2.11 2.47 -9.00
CA GLY A 268 -2.87 2.08 -7.81
C GLY A 268 -2.71 3.04 -6.64
N VAL A 269 -2.63 2.51 -5.42
CA VAL A 269 -2.47 3.30 -4.17
C VAL A 269 -1.01 3.56 -3.77
N ILE A 270 -0.06 3.03 -4.52
CA ILE A 270 1.36 3.08 -4.15
C ILE A 270 1.92 4.51 -4.19
N PRO A 271 1.62 5.37 -5.18
CA PRO A 271 2.14 6.73 -5.23
C PRO A 271 1.82 7.60 -4.00
N PRO A 272 0.58 7.66 -3.51
CA PRO A 272 0.28 8.39 -2.27
C PRO A 272 1.02 7.87 -1.03
N ILE A 273 1.18 6.54 -0.93
CA ILE A 273 1.92 5.92 0.17
C ILE A 273 3.41 6.32 0.08
N PHE A 274 3.97 6.32 -1.11
CA PHE A 274 5.35 6.73 -1.34
C PHE A 274 5.56 8.22 -1.06
N ALA A 275 4.66 9.08 -1.55
CA ALA A 275 4.71 10.50 -1.30
C ALA A 275 4.65 10.83 0.20
N SER A 276 3.73 10.22 0.94
CA SER A 276 3.63 10.40 2.39
C SER A 276 4.89 9.89 3.11
N SER A 277 5.42 8.73 2.74
CA SER A 277 6.61 8.16 3.39
C SER A 277 7.86 9.01 3.18
N ILE A 278 8.06 9.55 1.98
CA ILE A 278 9.22 10.42 1.68
C ILE A 278 9.13 11.75 2.40
N ILE A 279 7.94 12.34 2.52
CA ILE A 279 7.77 13.61 3.25
C ILE A 279 7.90 13.40 4.76
N LEU A 280 7.36 12.29 5.28
CA LEU A 280 7.42 11.98 6.70
C LEU A 280 8.84 11.69 7.19
N LEU A 281 9.70 11.09 6.37
CA LEU A 281 11.05 10.71 6.79
C LEU A 281 11.92 11.92 7.19
N PRO A 282 12.10 12.98 6.35
CA PRO A 282 12.80 14.18 6.77
C PRO A 282 12.15 14.90 7.94
N ALA A 283 10.82 14.99 7.93
CA ALA A 283 10.07 15.68 8.97
C ALA A 283 10.24 15.03 10.36
N THR A 284 10.31 13.70 10.43
CA THR A 284 10.60 13.00 11.69
C THR A 284 12.04 13.19 12.13
N VAL A 285 13.00 13.10 11.21
CA VAL A 285 14.43 13.33 11.52
C VAL A 285 14.62 14.73 12.09
N VAL A 286 14.04 15.73 11.44
CA VAL A 286 14.10 17.12 11.93
C VAL A 286 13.43 17.25 13.31
N GLY A 287 12.28 16.60 13.54
CA GLY A 287 11.61 16.58 14.84
C GLY A 287 12.49 16.04 15.98
N TRP A 288 13.34 15.07 15.71
CA TRP A 288 14.25 14.49 16.71
C TRP A 288 15.45 15.39 17.03
N PHE A 289 16.03 16.01 16.02
CA PHE A 289 17.19 16.90 16.20
C PHE A 289 16.81 18.31 16.68
N SER A 290 15.54 18.70 16.60
CA SER A 290 15.07 20.02 17.00
C SER A 290 14.91 20.20 18.52
N ALA A 291 15.25 19.21 19.34
CA ALA A 291 15.21 19.27 20.80
C ALA A 291 16.26 20.25 21.40
N GLY A 292 17.25 20.73 20.60
CA GLY A 292 18.24 21.72 20.99
C GLY A 292 17.91 23.11 20.42
N ASP A 293 18.22 24.17 21.20
CA ASP A 293 18.01 25.57 20.78
C ASP A 293 18.87 26.03 19.61
N SER A 294 19.87 25.23 19.22
CA SER A 294 20.88 25.60 18.22
C SER A 294 20.41 25.56 16.77
N MET A 295 19.22 25.01 16.47
CA MET A 295 18.75 24.79 15.10
C MET A 295 17.32 25.28 14.85
N ARG A 296 17.09 26.58 15.12
CA ARG A 296 15.77 27.23 14.92
C ARG A 296 15.24 27.08 13.48
N TRP A 297 16.11 27.20 12.48
CA TRP A 297 15.75 27.03 11.07
C TRP A 297 15.20 25.62 10.74
N LEU A 298 15.66 24.59 11.47
CA LEU A 298 15.12 23.23 11.33
C LEU A 298 13.70 23.12 11.93
N LYS A 299 13.42 23.82 13.04
CA LYS A 299 12.06 23.88 13.61
C LYS A 299 11.09 24.56 12.66
N ASP A 300 11.51 25.66 12.03
CA ASP A 300 10.71 26.39 11.06
C ASP A 300 10.44 25.52 9.83
N LEU A 301 11.46 24.78 9.35
CA LEU A 301 11.31 23.83 8.24
C LEU A 301 10.37 22.68 8.60
N ALA A 302 10.48 22.11 9.79
CA ALA A 302 9.55 21.09 10.27
C ALA A 302 8.11 21.62 10.39
N GLY A 303 7.95 22.86 10.86
CA GLY A 303 6.66 23.54 10.93
C GLY A 303 6.01 23.72 9.56
N THR A 304 6.79 24.04 8.52
CA THR A 304 6.28 24.20 7.16
C THR A 304 5.93 22.86 6.49
N LEU A 305 6.54 21.75 6.92
CA LEU A 305 6.24 20.41 6.47
C LEU A 305 5.12 19.70 7.27
N THR A 306 4.44 20.44 8.15
CA THR A 306 3.31 19.89 8.91
C THR A 306 2.07 19.81 8.02
N PRO A 307 1.25 18.73 8.11
CA PRO A 307 -0.02 18.61 7.42
C PRO A 307 -0.91 19.83 7.67
N GLY A 308 -1.55 20.35 6.62
CA GLY A 308 -2.36 21.56 6.68
C GLY A 308 -1.62 22.83 6.27
N GLN A 309 -0.30 22.83 6.13
CA GLN A 309 0.41 23.97 5.58
C GLN A 309 0.38 24.00 4.05
N PRO A 310 0.27 25.17 3.40
CA PRO A 310 0.21 25.27 1.93
C PRO A 310 1.41 24.61 1.22
N ILE A 311 2.62 24.76 1.79
CA ILE A 311 3.86 24.19 1.26
C ILE A 311 3.80 22.67 1.33
N TYR A 312 3.30 22.10 2.44
CA TYR A 312 3.09 20.65 2.56
C TYR A 312 2.15 20.14 1.47
N VAL A 313 1.01 20.80 1.27
CA VAL A 313 -0.01 20.42 0.28
C VAL A 313 0.58 20.45 -1.14
N MET A 314 1.32 21.50 -1.50
CA MET A 314 1.98 21.62 -2.81
C MET A 314 3.03 20.52 -3.01
N LEU A 315 3.89 20.29 -2.02
CA LEU A 315 4.93 19.27 -2.08
C LEU A 315 4.34 17.87 -2.17
N TYR A 316 3.29 17.61 -1.41
CA TYR A 316 2.58 16.33 -1.41
C TYR A 316 1.91 16.07 -2.76
N ALA A 317 1.23 17.07 -3.34
CA ALA A 317 0.64 16.97 -4.68
C ALA A 317 1.71 16.68 -5.74
N ALA A 318 2.81 17.43 -5.73
CA ALA A 318 3.93 17.23 -6.65
C ALA A 318 4.55 15.84 -6.52
N ALA A 319 4.74 15.37 -5.29
CA ALA A 319 5.28 14.04 -5.00
C ALA A 319 4.33 12.94 -5.51
N ILE A 320 3.01 13.06 -5.29
CA ILE A 320 2.03 12.09 -5.81
C ILE A 320 2.12 12.00 -7.34
N ILE A 321 2.12 13.15 -8.02
CA ILE A 321 2.20 13.19 -9.49
C ILE A 321 3.51 12.54 -9.96
N PHE A 322 4.64 12.92 -9.37
CA PHE A 322 5.94 12.34 -9.69
C PHE A 322 5.93 10.81 -9.53
N PHE A 323 5.46 10.31 -8.39
CA PHE A 323 5.41 8.87 -8.14
C PHE A 323 4.41 8.13 -9.01
N CYS A 324 3.32 8.75 -9.46
CA CYS A 324 2.41 8.15 -10.43
C CYS A 324 3.13 7.84 -11.74
N PHE A 325 3.87 8.80 -12.29
CA PHE A 325 4.63 8.59 -13.52
C PHE A 325 5.78 7.61 -13.32
N PHE A 326 6.53 7.78 -12.25
CA PHE A 326 7.64 6.90 -11.91
C PHE A 326 7.20 5.44 -11.78
N TYR A 327 6.17 5.19 -10.97
CA TYR A 327 5.68 3.83 -10.70
C TYR A 327 5.04 3.19 -11.93
N THR A 328 4.31 3.95 -12.73
CA THR A 328 3.74 3.44 -13.99
C THR A 328 4.84 3.00 -14.96
N GLY A 329 5.92 3.77 -15.10
CA GLY A 329 7.08 3.39 -15.91
C GLY A 329 7.84 2.18 -15.37
N LEU A 330 7.75 1.93 -14.04
CA LEU A 330 8.37 0.79 -13.38
C LEU A 330 7.61 -0.51 -13.60
N VAL A 331 6.28 -0.45 -13.54
CA VAL A 331 5.40 -1.63 -13.60
C VAL A 331 5.10 -2.05 -15.03
N PHE A 332 4.99 -1.09 -15.95
CA PHE A 332 4.58 -1.36 -17.31
C PHE A 332 5.69 -1.04 -18.33
N ASN A 333 6.19 -2.07 -19.00
CA ASN A 333 7.15 -1.95 -20.07
C ASN A 333 6.45 -2.04 -21.44
N SER A 334 6.26 -0.88 -22.09
CA SER A 334 5.57 -0.77 -23.38
C SER A 334 6.31 -1.54 -24.50
N ARG A 335 7.65 -1.57 -24.49
CA ARG A 335 8.47 -2.30 -25.46
C ARG A 335 8.30 -3.81 -25.34
N GLU A 336 8.43 -4.33 -24.13
CA GLU A 336 8.27 -5.76 -23.85
C GLU A 336 6.85 -6.24 -24.21
N THR A 337 5.83 -5.43 -23.91
CA THR A 337 4.44 -5.71 -24.29
C THR A 337 4.27 -5.74 -25.80
N ALA A 338 4.85 -4.79 -26.53
CA ALA A 338 4.79 -4.74 -28.00
C ALA A 338 5.55 -5.94 -28.64
N ASP A 339 6.69 -6.33 -28.09
CA ASP A 339 7.45 -7.49 -28.54
C ASP A 339 6.71 -8.82 -28.28
N ASN A 340 6.03 -8.94 -27.14
CA ASN A 340 5.20 -10.09 -26.82
C ASN A 340 3.99 -10.18 -27.76
N LEU A 341 3.34 -9.07 -28.10
CA LEU A 341 2.28 -9.01 -29.09
C LEU A 341 2.81 -9.44 -30.47
N LYS A 342 3.97 -8.93 -30.89
CA LYS A 342 4.61 -9.32 -32.15
C LYS A 342 4.94 -10.80 -32.19
N LYS A 343 5.51 -11.36 -31.13
CA LYS A 343 5.84 -12.81 -31.03
C LYS A 343 4.60 -13.69 -31.08
N SER A 344 3.47 -13.24 -30.51
CA SER A 344 2.18 -13.97 -30.56
C SER A 344 1.42 -13.79 -31.88
N GLY A 345 1.95 -13.03 -32.84
CA GLY A 345 1.29 -12.73 -34.10
C GLY A 345 0.09 -11.79 -33.97
N ALA A 346 0.03 -11.05 -32.86
CA ALA A 346 -1.00 -10.09 -32.57
C ALA A 346 -0.58 -8.69 -33.04
N PHE A 347 -1.51 -7.92 -33.55
CA PHE A 347 -1.28 -6.54 -33.99
C PHE A 347 -2.44 -5.61 -33.65
N ILE A 348 -2.14 -4.33 -33.48
CA ILE A 348 -3.14 -3.30 -33.32
C ILE A 348 -3.54 -2.81 -34.73
N PRO A 349 -4.85 -2.76 -35.08
CA PRO A 349 -5.29 -2.30 -36.39
C PRO A 349 -4.74 -0.90 -36.71
N GLY A 350 -4.15 -0.74 -37.89
CA GLY A 350 -3.58 0.51 -38.38
C GLY A 350 -2.18 0.88 -37.85
N ILE A 351 -1.56 0.02 -37.03
CA ILE A 351 -0.22 0.27 -36.46
C ILE A 351 0.72 -0.89 -36.78
N ARG A 352 1.94 -0.57 -37.23
CA ARG A 352 2.94 -1.61 -37.53
C ARG A 352 3.41 -2.28 -36.22
N PRO A 353 3.47 -3.65 -36.18
CA PRO A 353 4.00 -4.38 -35.02
C PRO A 353 5.45 -4.01 -34.73
N GLY A 354 5.79 -3.89 -33.45
CA GLY A 354 7.12 -3.53 -32.96
C GLY A 354 7.18 -2.13 -32.36
N ASP A 355 8.22 -1.32 -32.68
CA ASP A 355 8.47 -0.02 -32.06
C ASP A 355 7.31 0.98 -32.20
N GLN A 356 6.58 0.97 -33.30
CA GLN A 356 5.43 1.85 -33.47
C GLN A 356 4.29 1.48 -32.52
N THR A 357 4.07 0.18 -32.28
CA THR A 357 3.12 -0.33 -31.30
C THR A 357 3.54 0.07 -29.89
N ALA A 358 4.84 -0.03 -29.56
CA ALA A 358 5.38 0.39 -28.27
C ALA A 358 5.14 1.89 -28.02
N ARG A 359 5.46 2.76 -29.01
CA ARG A 359 5.22 4.21 -28.91
C ARG A 359 3.73 4.57 -28.78
N TYR A 360 2.88 3.85 -29.45
CA TYR A 360 1.43 4.07 -29.35
C TYR A 360 0.90 3.70 -27.95
N ILE A 361 1.28 2.55 -27.42
CA ILE A 361 0.92 2.11 -26.07
C ILE A 361 1.47 3.11 -25.04
N ASP A 362 2.71 3.54 -25.19
CA ASP A 362 3.34 4.51 -24.29
C ASP A 362 2.62 5.85 -24.26
N LYS A 363 2.24 6.36 -25.43
CA LYS A 363 1.43 7.60 -25.55
C LYS A 363 0.06 7.50 -24.85
N ILE A 364 -0.60 6.35 -24.96
CA ILE A 364 -1.87 6.11 -24.23
C ILE A 364 -1.61 6.03 -22.74
N LEU A 365 -0.57 5.29 -22.33
CA LEU A 365 -0.21 5.11 -20.95
C LEU A 365 0.10 6.43 -20.26
N MET A 366 0.88 7.32 -20.90
CA MET A 366 1.16 8.66 -20.36
C MET A 366 -0.11 9.48 -20.13
N ARG A 367 -1.06 9.43 -21.05
CA ARG A 367 -2.35 10.14 -20.92
C ARG A 367 -3.20 9.57 -19.79
N LEU A 368 -3.24 8.24 -19.66
CA LEU A 368 -3.97 7.56 -18.57
C LEU A 368 -3.32 7.87 -17.22
N THR A 369 -1.99 7.84 -17.15
CA THR A 369 -1.24 8.17 -15.94
C THR A 369 -1.46 9.61 -15.49
N LEU A 370 -1.49 10.57 -16.43
CA LEU A 370 -1.80 11.96 -16.12
C LEU A 370 -3.21 12.10 -15.53
N ALA A 371 -4.21 11.51 -16.18
CA ALA A 371 -5.58 11.52 -15.66
C ALA A 371 -5.69 10.84 -14.29
N GLY A 372 -5.03 9.70 -14.11
CA GLY A 372 -4.93 9.00 -12.83
C GLY A 372 -4.23 9.82 -11.75
N ALA A 373 -3.13 10.50 -12.08
CA ALA A 373 -2.39 11.34 -11.14
C ALA A 373 -3.23 12.52 -10.65
N ILE A 374 -3.94 13.21 -11.54
CA ILE A 374 -4.84 14.32 -11.19
C ILE A 374 -5.95 13.81 -10.27
N TYR A 375 -6.58 12.69 -10.63
CA TYR A 375 -7.61 12.06 -9.81
C TYR A 375 -7.12 11.70 -8.41
N ILE A 376 -6.00 10.97 -8.30
CA ILE A 376 -5.42 10.56 -7.01
C ILE A 376 -5.08 11.79 -6.16
N THR A 377 -4.44 12.80 -6.76
CA THR A 377 -4.10 14.05 -6.07
C THR A 377 -5.34 14.75 -5.55
N ALA A 378 -6.40 14.87 -6.36
CA ALA A 378 -7.66 15.47 -5.94
C ALA A 378 -8.30 14.73 -4.76
N VAL A 379 -8.36 13.39 -4.82
CA VAL A 379 -8.91 12.57 -3.73
C VAL A 379 -8.07 12.68 -2.46
N CYS A 380 -6.74 12.68 -2.57
CA CYS A 380 -5.85 12.77 -1.40
C CYS A 380 -5.87 14.15 -0.74
N LEU A 381 -6.04 15.23 -1.50
CA LEU A 381 -6.06 16.59 -0.98
C LEU A 381 -7.44 17.04 -0.45
N LEU A 382 -8.52 16.40 -0.90
CA LEU A 382 -9.88 16.78 -0.50
C LEU A 382 -10.07 16.82 1.02
N PRO A 383 -9.67 15.80 1.81
CA PRO A 383 -9.79 15.86 3.26
C PRO A 383 -8.88 16.91 3.93
N GLU A 384 -7.71 17.19 3.36
CA GLU A 384 -6.84 18.27 3.85
C GLU A 384 -7.57 19.63 3.81
N PHE A 385 -8.30 19.90 2.73
CA PHE A 385 -9.15 21.11 2.63
C PHE A 385 -10.29 21.09 3.64
N LEU A 386 -10.90 19.94 3.92
CA LEU A 386 -11.98 19.82 4.91
C LEU A 386 -11.47 20.06 6.33
N ILE A 387 -10.31 19.53 6.68
CA ILE A 387 -9.66 19.74 7.98
C ILE A 387 -9.37 21.24 8.17
N LEU A 388 -8.78 21.89 7.15
CA LEU A 388 -8.43 23.31 7.20
C LEU A 388 -9.66 24.23 7.35
N ARG A 389 -10.80 23.87 6.73
CA ARG A 389 -11.98 24.74 6.71
C ARG A 389 -12.93 24.51 7.88
N TYR A 390 -13.06 23.25 8.36
CA TYR A 390 -14.10 22.87 9.31
C TYR A 390 -13.56 22.32 10.64
N ASN A 391 -12.24 22.29 10.85
CA ASN A 391 -11.59 21.73 12.06
C ASN A 391 -12.15 20.35 12.47
N VAL A 392 -12.56 19.57 11.48
CA VAL A 392 -13.11 18.24 11.72
C VAL A 392 -11.96 17.33 12.14
N PRO A 393 -12.03 16.63 13.26
CA PRO A 393 -11.05 15.62 13.63
C PRO A 393 -11.20 14.40 12.70
N PHE A 394 -10.84 14.57 11.43
CA PHE A 394 -10.93 13.52 10.45
C PHE A 394 -9.70 12.62 10.55
N TYR A 395 -9.89 11.43 11.10
CA TYR A 395 -8.97 10.30 10.96
C TYR A 395 -8.94 9.72 9.53
N PHE A 396 -9.80 10.22 8.64
CA PHE A 396 -9.87 9.85 7.24
C PHE A 396 -9.13 10.86 6.37
N GLY A 397 -7.81 10.80 6.35
CA GLY A 397 -7.05 11.42 5.26
C GLY A 397 -7.48 10.80 3.91
N GLY A 398 -7.41 11.55 2.82
CA GLY A 398 -7.76 11.05 1.48
C GLY A 398 -6.98 9.81 1.08
N THR A 399 -5.75 9.71 1.53
CA THR A 399 -4.90 8.51 1.37
C THR A 399 -5.50 7.28 2.03
N SER A 400 -6.04 7.40 3.25
CA SER A 400 -6.61 6.25 3.97
C SER A 400 -7.87 5.72 3.31
N LEU A 401 -8.75 6.61 2.86
CA LEU A 401 -9.96 6.23 2.12
C LEU A 401 -9.62 5.56 0.80
N LEU A 402 -8.66 6.12 0.06
CA LEU A 402 -8.20 5.57 -1.21
C LEU A 402 -7.58 4.18 -1.01
N ILE A 403 -6.71 4.00 -0.02
CA ILE A 403 -6.11 2.70 0.32
C ILE A 403 -7.20 1.70 0.69
N LEU A 404 -8.16 2.09 1.51
CA LEU A 404 -9.23 1.23 1.97
C LEU A 404 -10.08 0.71 0.79
N VAL A 405 -10.45 1.58 -0.13
CA VAL A 405 -11.25 1.22 -1.31
C VAL A 405 -10.45 0.36 -2.28
N VAL A 406 -9.24 0.79 -2.68
CA VAL A 406 -8.47 0.11 -3.73
C VAL A 406 -7.95 -1.24 -3.27
N VAL A 407 -7.47 -1.35 -2.02
CA VAL A 407 -7.02 -2.65 -1.47
C VAL A 407 -8.19 -3.63 -1.38
N THR A 408 -9.39 -3.17 -0.98
CA THR A 408 -10.60 -4.02 -0.99
C THR A 408 -10.94 -4.47 -2.40
N MET A 409 -10.88 -3.59 -3.39
CA MET A 409 -11.16 -3.92 -4.79
C MET A 409 -10.14 -4.92 -5.35
N ASP A 410 -8.85 -4.70 -5.11
CA ASP A 410 -7.79 -5.59 -5.55
C ASP A 410 -7.91 -6.97 -4.88
N PHE A 411 -8.25 -7.01 -3.60
CA PHE A 411 -8.53 -8.26 -2.89
C PHE A 411 -9.73 -9.01 -3.49
N MET A 412 -10.84 -8.32 -3.74
CA MET A 412 -12.03 -8.91 -4.39
C MET A 412 -11.72 -9.43 -5.79
N ALA A 413 -10.96 -8.68 -6.59
CA ALA A 413 -10.53 -9.10 -7.93
C ALA A 413 -9.66 -10.37 -7.87
N GLN A 414 -8.76 -10.47 -6.90
CA GLN A 414 -7.92 -11.66 -6.73
C GLN A 414 -8.74 -12.88 -6.29
N VAL A 415 -9.68 -12.71 -5.36
CA VAL A 415 -10.61 -13.78 -4.98
C VAL A 415 -11.42 -14.27 -6.19
N GLN A 416 -11.94 -13.36 -7.01
CA GLN A 416 -12.69 -13.70 -8.22
C GLN A 416 -11.83 -14.45 -9.24
N ASN A 417 -10.61 -13.97 -9.50
CA ASN A 417 -9.68 -14.62 -10.41
C ASN A 417 -9.32 -16.04 -9.95
N TYR A 418 -9.10 -16.20 -8.64
CA TYR A 418 -8.82 -17.51 -8.05
C TYR A 418 -10.01 -18.46 -8.18
N MET A 419 -11.23 -17.98 -7.94
CA MET A 419 -12.45 -18.80 -8.13
C MET A 419 -12.65 -19.21 -9.58
N MET A 420 -12.44 -18.30 -10.54
CA MET A 420 -12.54 -18.61 -11.97
C MET A 420 -11.50 -19.65 -12.40
N SER A 421 -10.26 -19.51 -11.94
CA SER A 421 -9.19 -20.48 -12.24
C SER A 421 -9.55 -21.90 -11.76
N GLN A 422 -10.09 -22.03 -10.56
CA GLN A 422 -10.54 -23.32 -10.03
C GLN A 422 -11.74 -23.91 -10.78
N GLN A 423 -12.68 -23.07 -11.21
CA GLN A 423 -13.80 -23.53 -12.05
C GLN A 423 -13.31 -24.07 -13.38
N TYR A 424 -12.37 -23.39 -14.03
CA TYR A 424 -11.76 -23.83 -15.30
C TYR A 424 -11.03 -25.17 -15.13
N GLU A 425 -10.23 -25.34 -14.08
CA GLU A 425 -9.56 -26.61 -13.80
C GLU A 425 -10.54 -27.76 -13.57
N SER A 426 -11.66 -27.50 -12.89
CA SER A 426 -12.71 -28.48 -12.66
C SER A 426 -13.42 -28.91 -13.96
N LEU A 427 -13.58 -27.99 -14.92
CA LEU A 427 -14.16 -28.26 -16.23
C LEU A 427 -13.19 -29.07 -17.12
N LEU A 428 -11.91 -28.71 -17.09
CA LEU A 428 -10.86 -29.46 -17.82
C LEU A 428 -10.75 -30.91 -17.32
N LYS A 429 -10.76 -31.14 -16.01
CA LYS A 429 -10.80 -32.50 -15.43
C LYS A 429 -12.03 -33.29 -15.88
N LYS A 430 -13.22 -32.66 -15.91
CA LYS A 430 -14.43 -33.31 -16.42
C LYS A 430 -14.38 -33.63 -17.92
N ALA A 431 -13.78 -32.75 -18.72
CA ALA A 431 -13.60 -32.96 -20.15
C ALA A 431 -12.64 -34.12 -20.47
N ASN A 432 -11.52 -34.22 -19.75
CA ASN A 432 -10.54 -35.30 -19.91
C ASN A 432 -11.09 -36.68 -19.49
N PHE A 433 -11.99 -36.77 -18.51
CA PHE A 433 -12.66 -38.02 -18.15
C PHE A 433 -13.67 -38.51 -19.22
N LYS A 434 -14.17 -37.59 -20.07
CA LYS A 434 -15.07 -37.97 -21.19
C LYS A 434 -14.34 -38.41 -22.43
N THR A 435 -13.03 -38.19 -22.53
CA THR A 435 -12.20 -38.57 -23.71
C THR A 435 -11.40 -39.87 -23.51
N SER A 436 -11.61 -40.60 -22.41
CA SER A 436 -11.08 -41.98 -22.33
C SER A 436 -12.01 -42.90 -23.12
N PRO A 437 -11.61 -43.38 -24.32
CA PRO A 437 -12.39 -44.38 -25.03
C PRO A 437 -12.29 -45.68 -24.23
N GLY A 438 -13.45 -46.20 -23.83
CA GLY A 438 -13.51 -47.57 -23.39
C GLY A 438 -13.02 -48.48 -24.51
N ASN A 439 -11.98 -49.24 -24.27
CA ASN A 439 -11.71 -50.54 -24.84
C ASN A 439 -11.94 -51.58 -23.77
#